data_f7ce0a89249fb0b424ffe27e6e383375
#
_entry.id   f7ce0a89249fb0b424ffe27e6e383375
#
_cell.length_a   1.000
_cell.length_b   1.000
_cell.length_c   1.000
_cell.angle_alpha   90.00
_cell.angle_beta   90.00
_cell.angle_gamma   90.00
#
_symmetry.space_group_name_H-M   'P 1'
#
loop_
_entity.id
_entity.type
_entity.pdbx_description
1 polymer ?
#
loop_
_entity_poly.entity_id
_entity_poly.type
_entity_poly.pdbx_seq_one_letter_code
_entity_poly.pdbx_strand_id
1 'polypeptide(L)'
;MEKDLFTPEWFEEKAKEFNDKDMQAKSLYDNFRNKFAPSKLKDLSDENLLNTLFLHGNNDNMCYELEYVDNNNKLFGSISSGTAFKYPLFKSQDGIWKTGYPSKPIKLSLSDAIIKASTIRDELVNSTEFISTILQFGLPLNIEQYLSFYESLNNKIPDSMQKIWVIKYYHMIFPNLIPTFYNDEWQTMVLELLKIKPSKTIFGRLGQINAFVRKCGISNVVFNQIFNKYCLNYKFDIAKELISNRLTPGENIILYGVPGSGKSWTIKHKYCNDNERMERIVFHPDYNYSDFVGQILPKIKEDSSVSYEFVPGPFTNLVRKAYDDPTKKYFLIIEELNRGNAPAIFGDIFQLLDRNKDGSSEYEITNNDVAQIVYGDKNHKVSIPSNMSIICTMNTSDQNVFTLDTAFQRRWHMKLIENKFRGENGKQIAKTKILDTDVTWGHFVTSINDIILSKNIRITSSEDKRLGTNFIGDDDLKYVENKEEQNSRFPEKVLKYLWDDVFKFNKEDIFDLNKVKSLEDVVEIFVTSEKNDRLKVFKENIYDTLVNKKNQ
;
A
#
# COMPACT_ATOMS: atom_id res chain seq x y z
N MET A 1 -28.23 -4.06 25.44
CA MET A 1 -27.25 -4.66 26.36
C MET A 1 -26.55 -5.75 25.58
N GLU A 2 -25.40 -5.43 24.99
CA GLU A 2 -24.51 -6.43 24.36
C GLU A 2 -24.01 -7.35 25.48
N LYS A 3 -24.34 -8.62 25.41
CA LYS A 3 -23.71 -9.64 26.24
C LYS A 3 -22.22 -9.65 25.89
N ASP A 4 -21.34 -9.51 26.90
CA ASP A 4 -19.92 -9.70 26.73
C ASP A 4 -19.69 -11.14 26.24
N LEU A 5 -19.39 -11.28 24.94
CA LEU A 5 -19.31 -12.57 24.28
C LEU A 5 -18.06 -13.36 24.66
N PHE A 6 -16.94 -12.70 24.93
CA PHE A 6 -15.65 -13.31 25.21
C PHE A 6 -15.26 -13.21 26.69
N THR A 7 -16.12 -13.76 27.58
CA THR A 7 -15.81 -13.81 29.01
C THR A 7 -14.90 -15.02 29.33
N PRO A 8 -14.19 -15.00 30.48
CA PRO A 8 -13.41 -16.14 30.92
C PRO A 8 -14.22 -17.44 30.98
N GLU A 9 -15.47 -17.39 31.44
CA GLU A 9 -16.39 -18.52 31.56
C GLU A 9 -16.74 -19.11 30.20
N TRP A 10 -16.90 -18.25 29.18
CA TRP A 10 -17.14 -18.70 27.81
C TRP A 10 -15.92 -19.46 27.26
N PHE A 11 -14.69 -18.96 27.50
CA PHE A 11 -13.47 -19.66 27.11
C PHE A 11 -13.31 -21.01 27.84
N GLU A 12 -13.62 -21.06 29.12
CA GLU A 12 -13.61 -22.31 29.93
C GLU A 12 -14.60 -23.35 29.37
N GLU A 13 -15.80 -22.92 28.96
CA GLU A 13 -16.78 -23.81 28.34
C GLU A 13 -16.25 -24.35 27.00
N LYS A 14 -15.71 -23.48 26.13
CA LYS A 14 -15.17 -23.88 24.83
C LYS A 14 -13.91 -24.75 24.92
N ALA A 15 -13.15 -24.63 25.98
CA ALA A 15 -11.95 -25.43 26.18
C ALA A 15 -12.23 -26.95 26.22
N LYS A 16 -13.43 -27.34 26.59
CA LYS A 16 -13.84 -28.77 26.62
C LYS A 16 -13.74 -29.44 25.24
N GLU A 17 -13.79 -28.66 24.16
CA GLU A 17 -13.64 -29.18 22.80
C GLU A 17 -12.18 -29.48 22.40
N PHE A 18 -11.20 -29.06 23.23
CA PHE A 18 -9.77 -29.13 22.92
C PHE A 18 -8.95 -29.87 23.98
N ASN A 19 -9.55 -30.79 24.72
CA ASN A 19 -8.95 -31.50 25.87
C ASN A 19 -7.67 -32.30 25.55
N ASP A 20 -7.48 -32.66 24.27
CA ASP A 20 -6.30 -33.44 23.82
C ASP A 20 -5.11 -32.54 23.41
N LYS A 21 -5.32 -31.24 23.25
CA LYS A 21 -4.32 -30.32 22.68
C LYS A 21 -3.12 -30.09 23.59
N ASP A 22 -3.33 -30.04 24.88
CA ASP A 22 -2.23 -29.90 25.85
C ASP A 22 -1.29 -31.13 25.87
N MET A 23 -1.85 -32.33 25.70
CA MET A 23 -1.04 -33.56 25.62
C MET A 23 -0.21 -33.60 24.33
N GLN A 24 -0.81 -33.20 23.18
CA GLN A 24 -0.11 -33.08 21.91
C GLN A 24 1.01 -32.03 21.99
N ALA A 25 0.74 -30.87 22.56
CA ALA A 25 1.70 -29.78 22.71
C ALA A 25 2.88 -30.18 23.64
N LYS A 26 2.63 -30.91 24.69
CA LYS A 26 3.66 -31.35 25.67
C LYS A 26 4.82 -32.09 24.99
N SER A 27 4.52 -33.05 24.14
CA SER A 27 5.55 -33.80 23.41
C SER A 27 6.42 -32.91 22.52
N LEU A 28 5.79 -31.91 21.85
CA LEU A 28 6.50 -30.96 20.98
C LEU A 28 7.39 -30.00 21.79
N TYR A 29 6.91 -29.50 22.94
CA TYR A 29 7.72 -28.71 23.85
C TYR A 29 8.93 -29.46 24.39
N ASP A 30 8.73 -30.70 24.81
CA ASP A 30 9.81 -31.54 25.36
C ASP A 30 10.85 -31.83 24.29
N ASN A 31 10.44 -32.17 23.06
CA ASN A 31 11.35 -32.34 21.92
C ASN A 31 12.15 -31.07 21.61
N PHE A 32 11.49 -29.92 21.57
CA PHE A 32 12.14 -28.62 21.31
C PHE A 32 13.17 -28.29 22.42
N ARG A 33 12.79 -28.44 23.68
CA ARG A 33 13.70 -28.18 24.82
C ARG A 33 14.89 -29.15 24.85
N ASN A 34 14.71 -30.40 24.49
CA ASN A 34 15.80 -31.37 24.39
C ASN A 34 16.86 -30.96 23.38
N LYS A 35 16.46 -30.25 22.30
CA LYS A 35 17.36 -29.77 21.26
C LYS A 35 17.92 -28.37 21.56
N PHE A 36 17.07 -27.43 22.03
CA PHE A 36 17.36 -26.01 22.03
C PHE A 36 17.18 -25.29 23.38
N ALA A 37 17.15 -26.02 24.50
CA ALA A 37 17.20 -25.39 25.82
C ALA A 37 18.49 -24.55 26.01
N PRO A 38 18.49 -23.48 26.83
CA PRO A 38 19.68 -22.66 27.07
C PRO A 38 20.97 -23.45 27.37
N SER A 39 20.85 -24.52 28.18
CA SER A 39 21.99 -25.39 28.49
C SER A 39 22.57 -26.09 27.26
N LYS A 40 21.75 -26.42 26.27
CA LYS A 40 22.20 -27.01 25.00
C LYS A 40 22.82 -26.02 24.06
N LEU A 41 22.28 -24.79 24.05
CA LEU A 41 22.79 -23.73 23.20
C LEU A 41 24.17 -23.20 23.66
N LYS A 42 24.44 -23.19 24.97
CA LYS A 42 25.73 -22.75 25.55
C LYS A 42 26.93 -23.54 25.00
N ASP A 43 26.75 -24.81 24.75
CA ASP A 43 27.84 -25.71 24.34
C ASP A 43 28.10 -25.69 22.83
N LEU A 44 27.29 -24.94 22.06
CA LEU A 44 27.46 -24.82 20.62
C LEU A 44 28.53 -23.78 20.26
N SER A 45 29.44 -24.15 19.35
CA SER A 45 30.49 -23.30 18.84
C SER A 45 30.65 -23.46 17.33
N ASP A 46 31.39 -22.53 16.72
CA ASP A 46 31.88 -22.57 15.34
C ASP A 46 30.76 -22.80 14.31
N GLU A 47 31.03 -23.59 13.30
CA GLU A 47 30.04 -23.94 12.28
C GLU A 47 28.86 -24.74 12.83
N ASN A 48 29.04 -25.49 13.88
CA ASN A 48 27.96 -26.23 14.51
C ASN A 48 26.89 -25.28 15.08
N LEU A 49 27.30 -24.15 15.66
CA LEU A 49 26.40 -23.11 16.14
C LEU A 49 25.57 -22.51 14.98
N LEU A 50 26.22 -22.19 13.87
CA LEU A 50 25.56 -21.64 12.68
C LEU A 50 24.54 -22.62 12.11
N ASN A 51 24.92 -23.89 11.98
CA ASN A 51 24.09 -24.94 11.40
C ASN A 51 22.88 -25.26 12.29
N THR A 52 23.07 -25.30 13.61
CA THR A 52 22.02 -25.60 14.56
C THR A 52 21.00 -24.47 14.68
N LEU A 53 21.43 -23.19 14.61
CA LEU A 53 20.51 -22.08 14.79
C LEU A 53 19.91 -21.56 13.49
N PHE A 54 20.71 -21.41 12.40
CA PHE A 54 20.36 -20.56 11.27
C PHE A 54 20.46 -21.22 9.87
N LEU A 55 20.82 -22.49 9.76
CA LEU A 55 20.93 -23.14 8.46
C LEU A 55 19.56 -23.57 7.95
N HIS A 56 18.95 -22.75 7.08
CA HIS A 56 17.73 -23.12 6.38
C HIS A 56 17.97 -24.33 5.45
N GLY A 57 16.96 -25.19 5.35
CA GLY A 57 17.03 -26.39 4.49
C GLY A 57 17.43 -27.69 5.21
N ASN A 58 17.75 -27.64 6.50
CA ASN A 58 17.94 -28.83 7.33
C ASN A 58 16.80 -28.90 8.36
N ASN A 59 16.08 -30.02 8.41
CA ASN A 59 14.90 -30.21 9.27
C ASN A 59 15.21 -30.25 10.77
N ASP A 60 16.48 -30.24 11.17
CA ASP A 60 16.92 -30.39 12.56
C ASP A 60 17.44 -29.07 13.19
N ASN A 61 17.30 -27.94 12.53
CA ASN A 61 17.74 -26.65 13.09
C ASN A 61 16.61 -25.90 13.79
N MET A 62 16.99 -24.94 14.63
CA MET A 62 16.07 -24.16 15.44
C MET A 62 15.08 -23.30 14.59
N CYS A 63 15.55 -22.70 13.49
CA CYS A 63 14.71 -21.91 12.62
C CYS A 63 13.61 -22.76 11.98
N TYR A 64 13.95 -23.94 11.49
CA TYR A 64 12.99 -24.89 10.94
C TYR A 64 11.97 -25.33 11.98
N GLU A 65 12.42 -25.72 13.15
CA GLU A 65 11.54 -26.14 14.24
C GLU A 65 10.58 -25.00 14.67
N LEU A 66 11.06 -23.76 14.74
CA LEU A 66 10.18 -22.63 15.06
C LEU A 66 9.17 -22.34 13.97
N GLU A 67 9.48 -22.60 12.69
CA GLU A 67 8.57 -22.34 11.57
C GLU A 67 7.60 -23.48 11.30
N TYR A 68 8.06 -24.73 11.38
CA TYR A 68 7.36 -25.87 10.79
C TYR A 68 6.95 -26.97 11.76
N VAL A 69 7.47 -27.01 13.00
CA VAL A 69 7.14 -28.08 13.98
C VAL A 69 5.64 -28.25 14.19
N ASP A 70 4.87 -27.25 13.85
CA ASP A 70 3.43 -27.15 14.10
C ASP A 70 2.56 -27.07 12.83
N ASN A 71 3.15 -27.22 11.63
CA ASN A 71 2.42 -27.00 10.36
C ASN A 71 1.20 -27.92 10.18
N ASN A 72 1.21 -29.12 10.79
CA ASN A 72 0.11 -30.08 10.66
C ASN A 72 -1.00 -29.89 11.71
N ASN A 73 -0.71 -29.32 12.87
CA ASN A 73 -1.65 -29.27 14.00
C ASN A 73 -2.07 -27.82 14.39
N LYS A 74 -1.41 -26.81 13.89
CA LYS A 74 -1.68 -25.37 14.16
C LYS A 74 -1.79 -25.03 15.67
N LEU A 75 -1.00 -25.73 16.52
CA LEU A 75 -1.11 -25.59 17.98
C LEU A 75 -0.53 -24.28 18.50
N PHE A 76 0.59 -23.84 17.92
CA PHE A 76 1.41 -22.77 18.49
C PHE A 76 1.33 -21.44 17.72
N GLY A 77 0.49 -21.30 16.75
CA GLY A 77 0.49 -20.12 15.89
C GLY A 77 1.71 -20.02 14.95
N SER A 78 1.54 -19.40 13.81
CA SER A 78 2.55 -19.35 12.76
C SER A 78 3.44 -18.11 12.85
N ILE A 79 4.74 -18.30 12.53
CA ILE A 79 5.66 -17.22 12.16
C ILE A 79 6.09 -17.32 10.69
N SER A 80 5.46 -18.20 9.91
CA SER A 80 5.85 -18.54 8.53
C SER A 80 5.47 -17.50 7.47
N SER A 81 4.61 -16.54 7.78
CA SER A 81 4.28 -15.47 6.86
C SER A 81 5.41 -14.43 6.78
N GLY A 82 6.15 -14.43 5.71
CA GLY A 82 7.26 -13.50 5.48
C GLY A 82 8.57 -14.22 5.13
N THR A 83 9.48 -13.51 4.57
CA THR A 83 10.75 -13.99 4.04
C THR A 83 11.76 -14.39 5.13
N ALA A 84 12.87 -15.04 4.76
CA ALA A 84 14.00 -15.46 5.62
C ALA A 84 14.57 -14.38 6.58
N PHE A 85 14.07 -13.15 6.52
CA PHE A 85 14.51 -11.98 7.31
C PHE A 85 13.98 -11.91 8.73
N LYS A 86 13.19 -12.85 9.13
CA LYS A 86 12.81 -13.03 10.54
C LYS A 86 14.04 -13.23 11.41
N TYR A 87 15.06 -13.85 10.83
CA TYR A 87 16.28 -14.22 11.51
C TYR A 87 17.41 -13.25 11.14
N PRO A 88 18.22 -12.84 12.09
CA PRO A 88 19.29 -11.85 11.88
C PRO A 88 20.46 -12.38 11.07
N LEU A 89 20.49 -13.69 10.80
CA LEU A 89 21.56 -14.38 10.07
C LEU A 89 20.95 -15.47 9.19
N PHE A 90 21.39 -15.58 7.94
CA PHE A 90 20.92 -16.60 7.00
C PHE A 90 21.99 -16.94 5.97
N LYS A 91 21.99 -18.18 5.48
CA LYS A 91 22.84 -18.65 4.39
C LYS A 91 22.06 -18.58 3.09
N SER A 92 22.60 -17.87 2.10
CA SER A 92 21.99 -17.77 0.77
C SER A 92 22.32 -18.97 -0.11
N GLN A 93 21.63 -19.14 -1.23
CA GLN A 93 21.83 -20.27 -2.16
C GLN A 93 23.25 -20.37 -2.72
N ASP A 94 23.98 -19.25 -2.79
CA ASP A 94 25.38 -19.18 -3.16
C ASP A 94 26.34 -19.69 -2.05
N GLY A 95 25.81 -20.19 -0.95
CA GLY A 95 26.58 -20.73 0.18
C GLY A 95 27.17 -19.66 1.10
N ILE A 96 26.86 -18.37 0.87
CA ILE A 96 27.43 -17.25 1.62
C ILE A 96 26.51 -16.86 2.77
N TRP A 97 27.08 -16.69 3.97
CA TRP A 97 26.36 -16.13 5.10
C TRP A 97 26.08 -14.64 4.91
N LYS A 98 24.88 -14.23 5.26
CA LYS A 98 24.40 -12.86 5.09
C LYS A 98 23.61 -12.39 6.32
N THR A 99 23.58 -11.05 6.49
CA THR A 99 22.76 -10.36 7.50
C THR A 99 22.10 -9.13 6.89
N GLY A 100 21.13 -8.55 7.58
CA GLY A 100 20.45 -7.33 7.14
C GLY A 100 19.21 -7.59 6.28
N TYR A 101 18.73 -6.53 5.62
CA TYR A 101 17.52 -6.61 4.81
C TYR A 101 17.77 -7.32 3.46
N PRO A 102 16.76 -8.03 2.91
CA PRO A 102 16.86 -8.75 1.64
C PRO A 102 17.23 -7.90 0.45
N SER A 103 16.69 -6.69 0.43
CA SER A 103 16.95 -5.73 -0.65
C SER A 103 18.42 -5.23 -0.67
N LYS A 104 19.13 -5.31 0.48
CA LYS A 104 20.53 -4.93 0.63
C LYS A 104 21.22 -5.83 1.66
N PRO A 105 21.41 -7.13 1.38
CA PRO A 105 22.03 -8.05 2.32
C PRO A 105 23.53 -7.74 2.41
N ILE A 106 24.03 -7.76 3.64
CA ILE A 106 25.46 -7.63 3.91
C ILE A 106 26.07 -9.04 3.93
N LYS A 107 27.05 -9.29 3.07
CA LYS A 107 27.80 -10.55 3.05
C LYS A 107 28.74 -10.60 4.27
N LEU A 108 28.83 -11.77 4.87
CA LEU A 108 29.71 -12.03 6.01
C LEU A 108 30.75 -13.09 5.63
N SER A 109 31.97 -12.94 6.14
CA SER A 109 32.90 -14.06 6.19
C SER A 109 32.38 -15.14 7.15
N LEU A 110 32.90 -16.35 7.06
CA LEU A 110 32.52 -17.42 7.97
C LEU A 110 32.81 -17.04 9.43
N SER A 111 33.96 -16.43 9.69
CA SER A 111 34.35 -15.95 11.02
C SER A 111 33.41 -14.89 11.56
N ASP A 112 33.01 -13.90 10.73
CA ASP A 112 32.07 -12.85 11.15
C ASP A 112 30.67 -13.42 11.41
N ALA A 113 30.25 -14.40 10.61
CA ALA A 113 28.98 -15.09 10.82
C ALA A 113 28.98 -15.86 12.15
N ILE A 114 30.08 -16.57 12.50
CA ILE A 114 30.24 -17.28 13.77
C ILE A 114 30.21 -16.29 14.94
N ILE A 115 30.96 -15.18 14.86
CA ILE A 115 30.97 -14.15 15.91
C ILE A 115 29.55 -13.60 16.13
N LYS A 116 28.84 -13.28 15.04
CA LYS A 116 27.47 -12.78 15.11
C LYS A 116 26.52 -13.83 15.71
N ALA A 117 26.60 -15.07 15.29
CA ALA A 117 25.80 -16.18 15.83
C ALA A 117 26.06 -16.38 17.32
N SER A 118 27.33 -16.28 17.76
CA SER A 118 27.70 -16.39 19.16
C SER A 118 27.10 -15.27 20.00
N THR A 119 27.13 -14.02 19.52
CA THR A 119 26.50 -12.89 20.19
C THR A 119 24.98 -13.12 20.35
N ILE A 120 24.31 -13.54 19.28
CA ILE A 120 22.86 -13.81 19.30
C ILE A 120 22.53 -14.97 20.26
N ARG A 121 23.31 -16.06 20.23
CA ARG A 121 23.17 -17.17 21.15
C ARG A 121 23.30 -16.72 22.60
N ASP A 122 24.33 -15.93 22.91
CA ASP A 122 24.59 -15.48 24.28
C ASP A 122 23.48 -14.55 24.78
N GLU A 123 23.00 -13.62 23.97
CA GLU A 123 21.83 -12.78 24.29
C GLU A 123 20.57 -13.62 24.51
N LEU A 124 20.32 -14.62 23.66
CA LEU A 124 19.15 -15.52 23.76
C LEU A 124 19.22 -16.35 25.04
N VAL A 125 20.39 -16.92 25.35
CA VAL A 125 20.63 -17.72 26.56
C VAL A 125 20.45 -16.83 27.79
N ASN A 126 21.13 -15.69 27.86
CA ASN A 126 21.06 -14.78 29.00
C ASN A 126 19.64 -14.29 29.28
N SER A 127 18.90 -13.92 28.24
CA SER A 127 17.50 -13.49 28.35
C SER A 127 16.61 -14.62 28.85
N THR A 128 16.82 -15.85 28.37
CA THR A 128 16.04 -17.02 28.77
C THR A 128 16.35 -17.42 30.22
N GLU A 129 17.61 -17.38 30.61
CA GLU A 129 18.03 -17.67 32.01
C GLU A 129 17.52 -16.60 32.98
N PHE A 130 17.49 -15.33 32.54
CA PHE A 130 16.87 -14.24 33.31
C PHE A 130 15.38 -14.53 33.57
N ILE A 131 14.61 -14.92 32.55
CA ILE A 131 13.21 -15.31 32.70
C ILE A 131 13.10 -16.52 33.66
N SER A 132 13.95 -17.51 33.50
CA SER A 132 13.96 -18.72 34.35
C SER A 132 14.23 -18.40 35.82
N THR A 133 15.18 -17.50 36.09
CA THR A 133 15.54 -17.11 37.46
C THR A 133 14.37 -16.42 38.16
N ILE A 134 13.66 -15.53 37.44
CA ILE A 134 12.48 -14.87 38.02
C ILE A 134 11.38 -15.90 38.32
N LEU A 135 11.16 -16.88 37.44
CA LEU A 135 10.16 -17.91 37.64
C LEU A 135 10.42 -18.79 38.88
N GLN A 136 11.69 -18.97 39.28
CA GLN A 136 12.05 -19.68 40.52
C GLN A 136 11.52 -19.00 41.78
N PHE A 137 11.37 -17.66 41.76
CA PHE A 137 10.78 -16.92 42.89
C PHE A 137 9.24 -16.95 42.89
N GLY A 138 8.62 -17.66 41.95
CA GLY A 138 7.17 -17.73 41.76
C GLY A 138 6.57 -16.52 41.07
N LEU A 139 5.50 -16.73 40.30
CA LEU A 139 4.75 -15.64 39.69
C LEU A 139 3.88 -14.93 40.71
N PRO A 140 3.78 -13.60 40.67
CA PRO A 140 2.89 -12.84 41.55
C PRO A 140 1.44 -13.34 41.45
N LEU A 141 0.75 -13.43 42.57
CA LEU A 141 -0.67 -13.79 42.62
C LEU A 141 -1.56 -12.56 42.31
N ASN A 142 -1.10 -11.38 42.66
CA ASN A 142 -1.80 -10.12 42.37
C ASN A 142 -1.62 -9.72 40.91
N ILE A 143 -2.71 -9.35 40.23
CA ILE A 143 -2.74 -9.02 38.81
C ILE A 143 -1.86 -7.79 38.46
N GLU A 144 -1.81 -6.78 39.31
CA GLU A 144 -1.00 -5.58 39.11
C GLU A 144 0.49 -5.90 39.12
N GLN A 145 0.92 -6.67 40.14
CA GLN A 145 2.30 -7.13 40.23
C GLN A 145 2.66 -8.05 39.08
N TYR A 146 1.72 -8.87 38.62
CA TYR A 146 1.88 -9.75 37.48
C TYR A 146 2.09 -8.95 36.19
N LEU A 147 1.29 -7.95 35.92
CA LEU A 147 1.46 -7.07 34.75
C LEU A 147 2.74 -6.24 34.84
N SER A 148 3.06 -5.71 36.04
CA SER A 148 4.32 -4.99 36.29
C SER A 148 5.55 -5.89 36.02
N PHE A 149 5.45 -7.17 36.32
CA PHE A 149 6.49 -8.15 35.98
C PHE A 149 6.75 -8.19 34.47
N TYR A 150 5.71 -8.30 33.64
CA TYR A 150 5.89 -8.31 32.18
C TYR A 150 6.44 -6.98 31.63
N GLU A 151 6.04 -5.86 32.17
CA GLU A 151 6.64 -4.57 31.81
C GLU A 151 8.13 -4.51 32.18
N SER A 152 8.53 -5.15 33.30
CA SER A 152 9.94 -5.24 33.68
C SER A 152 10.76 -6.11 32.71
N LEU A 153 10.17 -7.15 32.12
CA LEU A 153 10.81 -7.95 31.07
C LEU A 153 11.16 -7.09 29.86
N ASN A 154 10.26 -6.19 29.47
CA ASN A 154 10.51 -5.30 28.32
C ASN A 154 11.73 -4.40 28.53
N ASN A 155 11.99 -3.97 29.76
CA ASN A 155 13.14 -3.11 30.08
C ASN A 155 14.45 -3.89 30.27
N LYS A 156 14.39 -5.19 30.52
CA LYS A 156 15.56 -6.03 30.83
C LYS A 156 16.00 -6.91 29.65
N ILE A 157 15.07 -7.29 28.78
CA ILE A 157 15.36 -8.07 27.59
C ILE A 157 15.75 -7.10 26.46
N PRO A 158 16.93 -7.25 25.83
CA PRO A 158 17.36 -6.37 24.75
C PRO A 158 16.38 -6.36 23.57
N ASP A 159 16.28 -5.25 22.86
CA ASP A 159 15.43 -5.08 21.66
C ASP A 159 15.74 -6.11 20.57
N SER A 160 17.01 -6.57 20.47
CA SER A 160 17.43 -7.67 19.60
C SER A 160 16.70 -8.97 19.92
N MET A 161 16.33 -9.17 21.18
CA MET A 161 15.64 -10.35 21.71
C MET A 161 14.11 -10.16 21.87
N GLN A 162 13.55 -9.07 21.33
CA GLN A 162 12.10 -8.80 21.28
C GLN A 162 11.54 -9.03 19.87
N LYS A 163 12.13 -9.94 19.10
CA LYS A 163 11.73 -10.26 17.73
C LYS A 163 10.75 -11.45 17.70
N ILE A 164 9.94 -11.51 16.66
CA ILE A 164 8.87 -12.52 16.50
C ILE A 164 9.38 -13.97 16.73
N TRP A 165 10.52 -14.32 16.14
CA TRP A 165 11.10 -15.65 16.29
C TRP A 165 11.61 -15.91 17.71
N VAL A 166 12.11 -14.90 18.41
CA VAL A 166 12.56 -14.99 19.80
C VAL A 166 11.37 -15.14 20.74
N ILE A 167 10.30 -14.38 20.51
CA ILE A 167 9.06 -14.54 21.31
C ILE A 167 8.50 -15.97 21.14
N LYS A 168 8.54 -16.53 19.92
CA LYS A 168 8.15 -17.93 19.73
C LYS A 168 9.10 -18.91 20.41
N TYR A 169 10.40 -18.65 20.39
CA TYR A 169 11.36 -19.42 21.17
C TYR A 169 11.04 -19.38 22.67
N TYR A 170 10.77 -18.20 23.23
CA TYR A 170 10.36 -18.09 24.64
C TYR A 170 9.06 -18.84 24.92
N HIS A 171 8.09 -18.82 24.00
CA HIS A 171 6.90 -19.63 24.14
C HIS A 171 7.23 -21.15 24.22
N MET A 172 8.10 -21.65 23.36
CA MET A 172 8.51 -23.05 23.36
C MET A 172 9.24 -23.45 24.65
N ILE A 173 9.96 -22.51 25.27
CA ILE A 173 10.62 -22.75 26.57
C ILE A 173 9.64 -22.55 27.75
N PHE A 174 8.80 -21.50 27.68
CA PHE A 174 7.90 -21.08 28.76
C PHE A 174 6.44 -21.03 28.32
N PRO A 175 5.81 -22.16 27.94
CA PRO A 175 4.47 -22.16 27.34
C PRO A 175 3.37 -21.59 28.23
N ASN A 176 3.54 -21.69 29.57
CA ASN A 176 2.59 -21.16 30.54
C ASN A 176 2.77 -19.66 30.81
N LEU A 177 3.86 -19.07 30.32
CA LEU A 177 4.18 -17.65 30.52
C LEU A 177 3.97 -16.85 29.24
N ILE A 178 4.43 -17.33 28.11
CA ILE A 178 4.40 -16.60 26.84
C ILE A 178 3.25 -17.13 25.97
N PRO A 179 2.24 -16.32 25.65
CA PRO A 179 1.16 -16.69 24.74
C PRO A 179 1.64 -16.94 23.31
N THR A 180 0.78 -17.56 22.50
CA THR A 180 1.06 -17.95 21.11
C THR A 180 0.91 -16.81 20.09
N PHE A 181 0.86 -15.56 20.51
CA PHE A 181 0.71 -14.38 19.69
C PHE A 181 2.03 -13.60 19.65
N TYR A 182 2.80 -13.70 18.55
CA TYR A 182 4.21 -13.31 18.52
C TYR A 182 4.50 -11.93 17.96
N ASN A 183 3.54 -11.27 17.31
CA ASN A 183 3.71 -9.94 16.75
C ASN A 183 2.71 -8.93 17.34
N ASP A 184 3.01 -7.65 17.17
CA ASP A 184 2.25 -6.52 17.70
C ASP A 184 0.79 -6.50 17.20
N GLU A 185 0.58 -6.79 15.92
CA GLU A 185 -0.75 -6.75 15.30
C GLU A 185 -1.68 -7.80 15.92
N TRP A 186 -1.21 -9.05 16.04
CA TRP A 186 -1.98 -10.14 16.65
C TRP A 186 -2.24 -9.90 18.13
N GLN A 187 -1.24 -9.41 18.88
CA GLN A 187 -1.40 -9.10 20.30
C GLN A 187 -2.44 -7.99 20.51
N THR A 188 -2.36 -6.93 19.73
CA THR A 188 -3.29 -5.80 19.78
C THR A 188 -4.70 -6.27 19.43
N MET A 189 -4.86 -7.04 18.36
CA MET A 189 -6.15 -7.57 17.92
C MET A 189 -6.81 -8.47 18.99
N VAL A 190 -6.04 -9.37 19.62
CA VAL A 190 -6.55 -10.23 20.70
C VAL A 190 -7.06 -9.39 21.85
N LEU A 191 -6.29 -8.39 22.30
CA LEU A 191 -6.67 -7.54 23.43
C LEU A 191 -7.90 -6.66 23.13
N GLU A 192 -7.98 -6.13 21.90
CA GLU A 192 -9.15 -5.37 21.47
C GLU A 192 -10.43 -6.21 21.45
N LEU A 193 -10.35 -7.46 20.96
CA LEU A 193 -11.46 -8.42 20.99
C LEU A 193 -11.90 -8.74 22.42
N LEU A 194 -10.94 -8.82 23.35
CA LEU A 194 -11.20 -9.03 24.77
C LEU A 194 -11.62 -7.73 25.50
N LYS A 195 -11.76 -6.60 24.80
CA LYS A 195 -12.04 -5.27 25.36
C LYS A 195 -11.00 -4.80 26.40
N ILE A 196 -9.75 -5.22 26.23
CA ILE A 196 -8.61 -4.83 27.07
C ILE A 196 -7.79 -3.79 26.30
N LYS A 197 -7.56 -2.62 26.90
CA LYS A 197 -6.71 -1.60 26.29
C LYS A 197 -5.27 -2.11 26.18
N PRO A 198 -4.69 -2.21 24.95
CA PRO A 198 -3.36 -2.77 24.76
C PRO A 198 -2.26 -1.93 25.41
N SER A 199 -1.30 -2.60 26.07
CA SER A 199 -0.05 -1.98 26.51
C SER A 199 0.78 -1.51 25.31
N LYS A 200 1.64 -0.51 25.53
CA LYS A 200 2.56 0.01 24.51
C LYS A 200 3.71 -0.97 24.22
N THR A 201 4.03 -1.85 25.15
CA THR A 201 5.18 -2.76 25.06
C THR A 201 4.76 -4.16 24.64
N ILE A 202 5.67 -4.88 23.96
CA ILE A 202 5.40 -6.24 23.49
C ILE A 202 5.17 -7.21 24.67
N PHE A 203 6.02 -7.15 25.70
CA PHE A 203 5.83 -8.00 26.89
C PHE A 203 4.63 -7.58 27.72
N GLY A 204 4.32 -6.28 27.80
CA GLY A 204 3.12 -5.79 28.48
C GLY A 204 1.85 -6.37 27.84
N ARG A 205 1.74 -6.40 26.50
CA ARG A 205 0.62 -7.03 25.81
C ARG A 205 0.59 -8.55 26.02
N LEU A 206 1.74 -9.24 25.95
CA LEU A 206 1.82 -10.67 26.28
C LEU A 206 1.35 -10.95 27.71
N GLY A 207 1.74 -10.11 28.67
CA GLY A 207 1.29 -10.20 30.04
C GLY A 207 -0.22 -10.03 30.19
N GLN A 208 -0.82 -9.06 29.50
CA GLN A 208 -2.26 -8.84 29.49
C GLN A 208 -3.02 -10.07 28.94
N ILE A 209 -2.57 -10.63 27.80
CA ILE A 209 -3.17 -11.82 27.22
C ILE A 209 -3.03 -13.01 28.18
N ASN A 210 -1.84 -13.26 28.71
CA ASN A 210 -1.62 -14.38 29.61
C ASN A 210 -2.38 -14.23 30.95
N ALA A 211 -2.54 -13.01 31.45
CA ALA A 211 -3.38 -12.74 32.62
C ALA A 211 -4.84 -13.11 32.37
N PHE A 212 -5.35 -12.85 31.16
CA PHE A 212 -6.69 -13.26 30.76
C PHE A 212 -6.80 -14.78 30.63
N VAL A 213 -5.85 -15.45 29.95
CA VAL A 213 -5.79 -16.92 29.78
C VAL A 213 -5.80 -17.61 31.15
N ARG A 214 -5.04 -17.09 32.11
CA ARG A 214 -5.03 -17.63 33.50
C ARG A 214 -6.39 -17.49 34.19
N LYS A 215 -7.12 -16.39 33.97
CA LYS A 215 -8.49 -16.23 34.50
C LYS A 215 -9.45 -17.26 33.91
N CYS A 216 -9.24 -17.67 32.65
CA CYS A 216 -10.02 -18.71 32.01
C CYS A 216 -9.69 -20.13 32.52
N GLY A 217 -8.62 -20.31 33.32
CA GLY A 217 -8.19 -21.62 33.81
C GLY A 217 -7.70 -22.58 32.72
N ILE A 218 -7.28 -22.07 31.57
CA ILE A 218 -6.86 -22.84 30.38
C ILE A 218 -5.40 -22.60 30.02
N SER A 219 -4.84 -23.44 29.15
CA SER A 219 -3.50 -23.21 28.62
C SER A 219 -3.46 -22.21 27.47
N ASN A 220 -2.29 -21.64 27.19
CA ASN A 220 -2.08 -20.76 26.03
C ASN A 220 -2.35 -21.49 24.70
N VAL A 221 -2.11 -22.80 24.62
CA VAL A 221 -2.40 -23.62 23.43
C VAL A 221 -3.90 -23.71 23.21
N VAL A 222 -4.63 -24.12 24.25
CA VAL A 222 -6.10 -24.24 24.19
C VAL A 222 -6.73 -22.88 23.87
N PHE A 223 -6.26 -21.81 24.49
CA PHE A 223 -6.71 -20.45 24.16
C PHE A 223 -6.51 -20.12 22.67
N ASN A 224 -5.34 -20.43 22.11
CA ASN A 224 -5.06 -20.24 20.69
C ASN A 224 -6.02 -21.01 19.78
N GLN A 225 -6.34 -22.27 20.14
CA GLN A 225 -7.27 -23.09 19.37
C GLN A 225 -8.70 -22.52 19.38
N ILE A 226 -9.17 -22.09 20.55
CA ILE A 226 -10.48 -21.44 20.69
C ILE A 226 -10.48 -20.14 19.89
N PHE A 227 -9.43 -19.32 20.03
CA PHE A 227 -9.32 -18.05 19.34
C PHE A 227 -9.37 -18.22 17.82
N ASN A 228 -8.59 -19.15 17.27
CA ASN A 228 -8.58 -19.44 15.84
C ASN A 228 -9.92 -19.98 15.33
N LYS A 229 -10.59 -20.84 16.09
CA LYS A 229 -11.85 -21.47 15.66
C LYS A 229 -13.05 -20.50 15.75
N TYR A 230 -13.11 -19.70 16.80
CA TYR A 230 -14.30 -18.93 17.14
C TYR A 230 -14.10 -17.42 17.03
N CYS A 231 -12.96 -16.89 17.50
CA CYS A 231 -12.76 -15.45 17.57
C CYS A 231 -12.30 -14.84 16.25
N LEU A 232 -11.52 -15.56 15.44
CA LEU A 232 -11.20 -15.11 14.09
C LEU A 232 -12.44 -15.05 13.19
N ASN A 233 -13.31 -16.06 13.25
CA ASN A 233 -14.57 -16.06 12.53
C ASN A 233 -15.52 -14.96 13.04
N TYR A 234 -15.53 -14.71 14.36
CA TYR A 234 -16.28 -13.60 14.94
C TYR A 234 -15.72 -12.22 14.54
N LYS A 235 -14.42 -12.10 14.26
CA LYS A 235 -13.89 -10.88 13.62
C LYS A 235 -14.53 -10.65 12.25
N PHE A 236 -14.88 -11.71 11.52
CA PHE A 236 -15.66 -11.62 10.28
C PHE A 236 -17.12 -11.26 10.53
N ASP A 237 -17.72 -11.71 11.62
CA ASP A 237 -19.10 -11.35 12.00
C ASP A 237 -19.16 -9.95 12.65
N ILE A 238 -18.15 -9.55 13.46
CA ILE A 238 -17.96 -8.14 13.89
C ILE A 238 -17.53 -7.27 12.71
N ALA A 239 -16.77 -7.75 11.76
CA ALA A 239 -16.57 -7.00 10.51
C ALA A 239 -17.90 -6.74 9.80
N LYS A 240 -18.91 -7.63 9.93
CA LYS A 240 -20.28 -7.35 9.52
C LYS A 240 -20.97 -6.31 10.41
N GLU A 241 -20.69 -6.28 11.69
CA GLU A 241 -21.23 -5.29 12.64
C GLU A 241 -20.41 -3.98 12.66
N LEU A 242 -19.10 -4.04 12.48
CA LEU A 242 -18.23 -2.90 12.17
C LEU A 242 -18.47 -2.36 10.76
N ILE A 243 -19.15 -3.09 9.88
CA ILE A 243 -19.78 -2.56 8.66
C ILE A 243 -20.73 -1.41 9.01
N SER A 244 -21.40 -1.43 10.14
CA SER A 244 -22.21 -0.29 10.62
C SER A 244 -21.38 0.93 11.03
N ASN A 245 -20.12 0.77 11.40
CA ASN A 245 -19.19 1.83 11.78
C ASN A 245 -18.07 2.09 10.74
N ARG A 246 -18.08 1.34 9.62
CA ARG A 246 -17.15 1.56 8.53
C ARG A 246 -17.40 2.92 7.91
N LEU A 247 -16.32 3.66 7.64
CA LEU A 247 -16.45 4.98 7.02
C LEU A 247 -17.14 4.89 5.65
N THR A 248 -18.16 5.71 5.49
CA THR A 248 -19.05 5.75 4.33
C THR A 248 -19.15 7.16 3.75
N PRO A 249 -19.66 7.33 2.52
CA PRO A 249 -19.70 6.33 1.47
C PRO A 249 -18.38 6.24 0.70
N GLY A 250 -18.04 5.07 0.18
CA GLY A 250 -17.07 4.91 -0.90
C GLY A 250 -17.74 5.25 -2.24
N GLU A 251 -17.00 5.88 -3.14
CA GLU A 251 -17.52 6.38 -4.42
C GLU A 251 -16.65 5.94 -5.59
N ASN A 252 -17.27 5.77 -6.75
CA ASN A 252 -16.56 5.63 -8.02
C ASN A 252 -16.67 6.97 -8.77
N ILE A 253 -15.53 7.63 -9.01
CA ILE A 253 -15.50 8.98 -9.61
C ILE A 253 -14.57 8.99 -10.82
N ILE A 254 -15.02 9.55 -11.93
CA ILE A 254 -14.14 9.91 -13.05
C ILE A 254 -14.01 11.43 -13.09
N LEU A 255 -12.79 11.91 -12.87
CA LEU A 255 -12.43 13.31 -13.10
C LEU A 255 -12.02 13.47 -14.56
N TYR A 256 -12.81 14.20 -15.33
CA TYR A 256 -12.54 14.41 -16.75
C TYR A 256 -12.39 15.88 -17.08
N GLY A 257 -11.75 16.18 -18.18
CA GLY A 257 -11.51 17.53 -18.68
C GLY A 257 -10.23 17.64 -19.50
N VAL A 258 -9.95 18.82 -19.99
CA VAL A 258 -8.81 19.10 -20.87
C VAL A 258 -7.46 18.78 -20.19
N PRO A 259 -6.42 18.45 -20.96
CA PRO A 259 -5.06 18.32 -20.43
C PRO A 259 -4.63 19.59 -19.67
N GLY A 260 -4.04 19.42 -18.48
CA GLY A 260 -3.63 20.56 -17.66
C GLY A 260 -4.75 21.31 -16.93
N SER A 261 -5.99 20.76 -16.86
CA SER A 261 -7.08 21.37 -16.06
C SER A 261 -6.92 21.19 -14.53
N GLY A 262 -5.94 20.41 -14.08
CA GLY A 262 -5.67 20.20 -12.65
C GLY A 262 -6.37 18.97 -12.06
N LYS A 263 -6.64 17.93 -12.85
CA LYS A 263 -7.24 16.65 -12.38
C LYS A 263 -6.42 16.00 -11.27
N SER A 264 -5.14 15.73 -11.50
CA SER A 264 -4.25 15.11 -10.50
C SER A 264 -4.01 16.00 -9.28
N TRP A 265 -3.97 17.32 -9.46
CA TRP A 265 -3.94 18.28 -8.36
C TRP A 265 -5.20 18.15 -7.48
N THR A 266 -6.37 18.00 -8.10
CA THR A 266 -7.65 17.83 -7.39
C THR A 266 -7.64 16.53 -6.57
N ILE A 267 -7.09 15.44 -7.10
CA ILE A 267 -6.94 14.19 -6.34
C ILE A 267 -6.13 14.43 -5.08
N LYS A 268 -4.94 15.01 -5.22
CA LYS A 268 -4.02 15.24 -4.12
C LYS A 268 -4.60 16.12 -3.01
N HIS A 269 -5.35 17.18 -3.37
CA HIS A 269 -5.81 18.18 -2.39
C HIS A 269 -7.23 17.93 -1.87
N LYS A 270 -8.05 17.18 -2.62
CA LYS A 270 -9.45 16.98 -2.26
C LYS A 270 -9.76 15.57 -1.74
N TYR A 271 -9.02 14.56 -2.19
CA TYR A 271 -9.34 13.17 -1.87
C TYR A 271 -8.30 12.51 -0.98
N CYS A 272 -7.08 12.35 -1.44
CA CYS A 272 -6.04 11.70 -0.65
C CYS A 272 -4.62 12.20 -1.00
N ASN A 273 -3.82 12.44 0.03
CA ASN A 273 -2.38 12.75 -0.08
C ASN A 273 -1.53 11.82 0.80
N ASP A 274 -2.08 10.70 1.24
CA ASP A 274 -1.46 9.74 2.14
C ASP A 274 -1.19 8.44 1.36
N ASN A 275 0.08 8.15 1.12
CA ASN A 275 0.51 6.99 0.35
C ASN A 275 0.17 5.64 1.03
N GLU A 276 -0.04 5.60 2.35
CA GLU A 276 -0.43 4.39 3.05
C GLU A 276 -1.88 3.99 2.75
N ARG A 277 -2.73 5.00 2.49
CA ARG A 277 -4.16 4.83 2.22
C ARG A 277 -4.51 4.92 0.74
N MET A 278 -3.52 4.98 -0.13
CA MET A 278 -3.72 5.14 -1.57
C MET A 278 -2.85 4.16 -2.34
N GLU A 279 -3.46 3.54 -3.35
CA GLU A 279 -2.74 2.89 -4.45
C GLU A 279 -2.95 3.73 -5.70
N ARG A 280 -1.85 4.11 -6.38
CA ARG A 280 -1.91 4.92 -7.60
C ARG A 280 -1.31 4.14 -8.76
N ILE A 281 -2.08 4.01 -9.83
CA ILE A 281 -1.70 3.31 -11.05
C ILE A 281 -2.03 4.16 -12.27
N VAL A 282 -1.38 3.85 -13.38
CA VAL A 282 -1.62 4.48 -14.68
C VAL A 282 -2.03 3.40 -15.67
N PHE A 283 -3.17 3.56 -16.34
CA PHE A 283 -3.54 2.66 -17.42
C PHE A 283 -2.78 2.99 -18.71
N HIS A 284 -2.39 1.95 -19.41
CA HIS A 284 -1.74 2.02 -20.72
C HIS A 284 -2.26 0.85 -21.60
N PRO A 285 -2.03 0.84 -22.92
CA PRO A 285 -2.64 -0.15 -23.83
C PRO A 285 -2.37 -1.61 -23.44
N ASP A 286 -1.19 -1.91 -22.88
CA ASP A 286 -0.79 -3.27 -22.49
C ASP A 286 -1.17 -3.63 -21.04
N TYR A 287 -1.78 -2.71 -20.27
CA TYR A 287 -2.22 -2.99 -18.91
C TYR A 287 -3.43 -3.93 -18.92
N ASN A 288 -3.42 -4.97 -18.11
CA ASN A 288 -4.41 -6.04 -18.17
C ASN A 288 -4.98 -6.41 -16.79
N TYR A 289 -5.95 -7.33 -16.77
CA TYR A 289 -6.61 -7.82 -15.56
C TYR A 289 -5.60 -8.41 -14.54
N SER A 290 -4.62 -9.15 -15.01
CA SER A 290 -3.62 -9.79 -14.13
C SER A 290 -2.72 -8.77 -13.44
N ASP A 291 -2.40 -7.66 -14.10
CA ASP A 291 -1.65 -6.56 -13.49
C ASP A 291 -2.49 -5.83 -12.43
N PHE A 292 -3.79 -5.75 -12.67
CA PHE A 292 -4.73 -5.02 -11.82
C PHE A 292 -5.16 -5.81 -10.58
N VAL A 293 -5.57 -7.05 -10.78
CA VAL A 293 -6.14 -7.91 -9.74
C VAL A 293 -5.07 -8.79 -9.10
N GLY A 294 -4.21 -9.37 -9.91
CA GLY A 294 -3.16 -10.27 -9.51
C GLY A 294 -3.04 -11.49 -10.41
N GLN A 295 -1.95 -12.19 -10.29
CA GLN A 295 -1.62 -13.33 -11.13
C GLN A 295 -0.86 -14.41 -10.37
N ILE A 296 -0.95 -15.64 -10.86
CA ILE A 296 -0.17 -16.76 -10.33
C ILE A 296 1.21 -16.72 -10.98
N LEU A 297 2.24 -16.55 -10.17
CA LEU A 297 3.63 -16.52 -10.62
C LEU A 297 4.43 -17.70 -10.05
N PRO A 298 5.40 -18.23 -10.83
CA PRO A 298 6.31 -19.23 -10.33
C PRO A 298 7.23 -18.62 -9.26
N LYS A 299 7.38 -19.32 -8.14
CA LYS A 299 8.29 -18.98 -7.07
C LYS A 299 9.23 -20.15 -6.82
N ILE A 300 10.50 -19.90 -6.91
CA ILE A 300 11.52 -20.89 -6.62
C ILE A 300 11.64 -20.98 -5.09
N LYS A 301 11.36 -22.16 -4.55
CA LYS A 301 11.58 -22.46 -3.13
C LYS A 301 13.05 -22.68 -2.84
N GLU A 302 13.42 -22.65 -1.58
CA GLU A 302 14.80 -22.85 -1.11
C GLU A 302 15.38 -24.22 -1.50
N ASP A 303 14.53 -25.23 -1.68
CA ASP A 303 14.90 -26.57 -2.16
C ASP A 303 15.01 -26.68 -3.69
N SER A 304 15.03 -25.54 -4.41
CA SER A 304 15.03 -25.48 -5.88
C SER A 304 13.75 -26.00 -6.54
N SER A 305 12.73 -26.40 -5.77
CA SER A 305 11.42 -26.73 -6.34
C SER A 305 10.67 -25.47 -6.74
N VAL A 306 9.88 -25.56 -7.81
CA VAL A 306 9.02 -24.47 -8.29
C VAL A 306 7.65 -24.61 -7.64
N SER A 307 7.20 -23.59 -6.91
CA SER A 307 5.81 -23.44 -6.50
C SER A 307 5.16 -22.30 -7.28
N TYR A 308 3.84 -22.33 -7.36
CA TYR A 308 3.06 -21.27 -7.97
C TYR A 308 2.28 -20.55 -6.86
N GLU A 309 2.47 -19.24 -6.77
CA GLU A 309 1.81 -18.43 -5.75
C GLU A 309 1.06 -17.27 -6.41
N PHE A 310 -0.13 -16.95 -5.90
CA PHE A 310 -0.85 -15.77 -6.33
C PHE A 310 -0.19 -14.51 -5.77
N VAL A 311 0.22 -13.63 -6.69
CA VAL A 311 0.78 -12.31 -6.37
C VAL A 311 -0.33 -11.29 -6.58
N PRO A 312 -0.83 -10.66 -5.49
CA PRO A 312 -1.94 -9.72 -5.58
C PRO A 312 -1.53 -8.44 -6.29
N GLY A 313 -2.41 -7.95 -7.17
CA GLY A 313 -2.29 -6.66 -7.82
C GLY A 313 -2.76 -5.50 -6.93
N PRO A 314 -2.66 -4.25 -7.44
CA PRO A 314 -3.02 -3.04 -6.69
C PRO A 314 -4.46 -3.04 -6.15
N PHE A 315 -5.42 -3.51 -6.95
CA PHE A 315 -6.81 -3.63 -6.53
C PHE A 315 -6.96 -4.54 -5.31
N THR A 316 -6.45 -5.77 -5.40
CA THR A 316 -6.53 -6.76 -4.31
C THR A 316 -5.83 -6.28 -3.05
N ASN A 317 -4.65 -5.66 -3.19
CA ASN A 317 -3.91 -5.11 -2.05
C ASN A 317 -4.70 -4.02 -1.32
N LEU A 318 -5.34 -3.12 -2.08
CA LEU A 318 -6.10 -2.04 -1.48
C LEU A 318 -7.42 -2.52 -0.85
N VAL A 319 -8.11 -3.46 -1.49
CA VAL A 319 -9.31 -4.09 -0.90
C VAL A 319 -8.96 -4.73 0.43
N ARG A 320 -7.84 -5.47 0.52
CA ARG A 320 -7.36 -6.04 1.78
C ARG A 320 -7.13 -4.96 2.84
N LYS A 321 -6.35 -3.91 2.51
CA LYS A 321 -6.10 -2.79 3.45
C LYS A 321 -7.40 -2.13 3.95
N ALA A 322 -8.37 -1.95 3.05
CA ALA A 322 -9.65 -1.34 3.40
C ALA A 322 -10.54 -2.25 4.26
N TYR A 323 -10.41 -3.57 4.11
CA TYR A 323 -11.06 -4.53 4.99
C TYR A 323 -10.40 -4.59 6.37
N ASP A 324 -9.07 -4.60 6.41
CA ASP A 324 -8.29 -4.69 7.65
C ASP A 324 -8.48 -3.47 8.56
N ASP A 325 -8.67 -2.27 7.99
CA ASP A 325 -8.93 -1.05 8.77
C ASP A 325 -10.19 -0.32 8.30
N PRO A 326 -11.37 -0.63 8.87
CA PRO A 326 -12.63 0.02 8.53
C PRO A 326 -12.72 1.48 8.98
N THR A 327 -11.82 1.94 9.86
CA THR A 327 -11.85 3.29 10.43
C THR A 327 -11.21 4.35 9.53
N LYS A 328 -10.56 3.93 8.44
CA LYS A 328 -9.91 4.84 7.48
C LYS A 328 -10.53 4.72 6.09
N LYS A 329 -10.50 5.83 5.35
CA LYS A 329 -10.85 5.83 3.92
C LYS A 329 -9.65 5.46 3.07
N TYR A 330 -9.88 4.59 2.09
CA TYR A 330 -8.88 4.11 1.12
C TYR A 330 -9.23 4.53 -0.30
N PHE A 331 -8.21 4.79 -1.12
CA PHE A 331 -8.38 5.37 -2.45
C PHE A 331 -7.57 4.63 -3.49
N LEU A 332 -8.25 4.02 -4.46
CA LEU A 332 -7.62 3.53 -5.68
C LEU A 332 -7.63 4.66 -6.71
N ILE A 333 -6.48 5.14 -7.07
CA ILE A 333 -6.31 6.21 -8.05
C ILE A 333 -5.87 5.58 -9.38
N ILE A 334 -6.67 5.78 -10.43
CA ILE A 334 -6.38 5.30 -11.78
C ILE A 334 -6.19 6.51 -12.68
N GLU A 335 -4.96 6.80 -13.03
CA GLU A 335 -4.65 7.86 -13.99
C GLU A 335 -4.83 7.34 -15.42
N GLU A 336 -5.27 8.22 -16.32
CA GLU A 336 -5.41 7.95 -17.75
C GLU A 336 -6.32 6.72 -18.05
N LEU A 337 -7.49 6.66 -17.43
CA LEU A 337 -8.42 5.52 -17.50
C LEU A 337 -8.69 5.03 -18.93
N ASN A 338 -8.84 5.95 -19.87
CA ASN A 338 -9.16 5.66 -21.27
C ASN A 338 -7.93 5.32 -22.16
N ARG A 339 -6.72 5.31 -21.61
CA ARG A 339 -5.54 4.82 -22.33
C ARG A 339 -5.41 3.30 -22.30
N GLY A 340 -6.09 2.62 -21.38
CA GLY A 340 -6.24 1.17 -21.34
C GLY A 340 -7.66 0.74 -21.69
N ASN A 341 -7.82 -0.53 -22.03
CA ASN A 341 -9.15 -1.12 -22.21
C ASN A 341 -9.79 -1.37 -20.83
N ALA A 342 -10.34 -0.31 -20.23
CA ALA A 342 -10.85 -0.34 -18.86
C ALA A 342 -11.87 -1.48 -18.61
N PRO A 343 -12.88 -1.75 -19.46
CA PRO A 343 -13.77 -2.89 -19.26
C PRO A 343 -13.05 -4.23 -19.18
N ALA A 344 -12.03 -4.46 -20.00
CA ALA A 344 -11.25 -5.70 -20.00
C ALA A 344 -10.32 -5.79 -18.77
N ILE A 345 -9.74 -4.66 -18.36
CA ILE A 345 -8.87 -4.57 -17.17
C ILE A 345 -9.68 -4.86 -15.90
N PHE A 346 -10.90 -4.35 -15.79
CA PHE A 346 -11.77 -4.63 -14.65
C PHE A 346 -12.32 -6.06 -14.67
N GLY A 347 -12.58 -6.66 -15.85
CA GLY A 347 -13.07 -8.02 -15.98
C GLY A 347 -14.33 -8.28 -15.13
N ASP A 348 -14.30 -9.29 -14.27
CA ASP A 348 -15.40 -9.64 -13.35
C ASP A 348 -15.60 -8.62 -12.21
N ILE A 349 -14.54 -7.88 -11.83
CA ILE A 349 -14.60 -6.78 -10.86
C ILE A 349 -15.55 -5.67 -11.32
N PHE A 350 -15.84 -5.60 -12.61
CA PHE A 350 -16.81 -4.66 -13.17
C PHE A 350 -18.19 -4.72 -12.45
N GLN A 351 -18.62 -5.90 -12.01
CA GLN A 351 -19.86 -6.06 -11.24
C GLN A 351 -19.80 -5.39 -9.87
N LEU A 352 -18.60 -5.28 -9.29
CA LEU A 352 -18.41 -4.67 -7.96
C LEU A 352 -18.54 -3.13 -7.99
N LEU A 353 -18.54 -2.52 -9.18
CA LEU A 353 -18.70 -1.08 -9.35
C LEU A 353 -20.15 -0.60 -9.14
N ASP A 354 -21.13 -1.48 -9.15
CA ASP A 354 -22.48 -1.14 -8.70
C ASP A 354 -22.46 -1.02 -7.16
N ARG A 355 -22.81 0.17 -6.63
CA ARG A 355 -22.66 0.51 -5.21
C ARG A 355 -24.01 0.66 -4.52
N ASN A 356 -24.09 0.15 -3.31
CA ASN A 356 -25.18 0.43 -2.36
C ASN A 356 -25.09 1.89 -1.86
N LYS A 357 -26.12 2.35 -1.14
CA LYS A 357 -26.17 3.70 -0.55
C LYS A 357 -25.06 3.96 0.45
N ASP A 358 -24.56 2.93 1.12
CA ASP A 358 -23.43 3.03 2.05
C ASP A 358 -22.07 3.05 1.33
N GLY A 359 -22.04 2.83 0.03
CA GLY A 359 -20.84 2.80 -0.79
C GLY A 359 -20.16 1.43 -0.87
N SER A 360 -20.73 0.36 -0.32
CA SER A 360 -20.29 -1.02 -0.54
C SER A 360 -20.74 -1.53 -1.92
N SER A 361 -20.10 -2.58 -2.46
CA SER A 361 -20.59 -3.23 -3.69
C SER A 361 -21.99 -3.81 -3.48
N GLU A 362 -22.88 -3.62 -4.46
CA GLU A 362 -24.21 -4.24 -4.49
C GLU A 362 -24.11 -5.74 -4.79
N TYR A 363 -23.16 -6.12 -5.64
CA TYR A 363 -22.92 -7.51 -6.02
C TYR A 363 -21.57 -7.99 -5.47
N GLU A 364 -21.46 -9.32 -5.38
CA GLU A 364 -20.25 -10.02 -4.97
C GLU A 364 -19.79 -10.95 -6.08
N ILE A 365 -18.49 -11.19 -6.19
CA ILE A 365 -17.91 -12.13 -7.17
C ILE A 365 -17.23 -13.31 -6.45
N THR A 366 -17.04 -14.39 -7.18
CA THR A 366 -16.24 -15.54 -6.74
C THR A 366 -14.84 -15.44 -7.36
N ASN A 367 -13.84 -15.18 -6.53
CA ASN A 367 -12.44 -15.25 -6.91
C ASN A 367 -11.65 -15.79 -5.71
N ASN A 368 -11.30 -17.07 -5.77
CA ASN A 368 -10.72 -17.80 -4.63
C ASN A 368 -9.36 -17.24 -4.21
N ASP A 369 -8.56 -16.78 -5.17
CA ASP A 369 -7.21 -16.25 -4.90
C ASP A 369 -7.30 -14.88 -4.23
N VAL A 370 -8.15 -13.98 -4.75
CA VAL A 370 -8.44 -12.69 -4.12
C VAL A 370 -9.04 -12.89 -2.73
N ALA A 371 -10.02 -13.80 -2.60
CA ALA A 371 -10.67 -14.09 -1.33
C ALA A 371 -9.68 -14.60 -0.26
N GLN A 372 -8.74 -15.48 -0.66
CA GLN A 372 -7.69 -15.95 0.23
C GLN A 372 -6.79 -14.83 0.72
N ILE A 373 -6.45 -13.85 -0.14
CA ILE A 373 -5.60 -12.70 0.23
C ILE A 373 -6.34 -11.71 1.11
N VAL A 374 -7.61 -11.41 0.78
CA VAL A 374 -8.39 -10.38 1.46
C VAL A 374 -8.97 -10.87 2.78
N TYR A 375 -9.51 -12.08 2.80
CA TYR A 375 -10.29 -12.60 3.94
C TYR A 375 -9.62 -13.77 4.67
N GLY A 376 -8.56 -14.37 4.10
CA GLY A 376 -7.97 -15.62 4.61
C GLY A 376 -8.84 -16.86 4.35
N ASP A 377 -9.97 -16.69 3.64
CA ASP A 377 -10.90 -17.77 3.29
C ASP A 377 -11.18 -17.73 1.78
N LYS A 378 -10.71 -18.74 1.06
CA LYS A 378 -10.89 -18.89 -0.39
C LYS A 378 -12.35 -18.99 -0.87
N ASN A 379 -13.27 -19.35 0.02
CA ASN A 379 -14.69 -19.52 -0.30
C ASN A 379 -15.50 -18.24 -0.05
N HIS A 380 -14.88 -17.21 0.55
CA HIS A 380 -15.54 -15.93 0.80
C HIS A 380 -15.84 -15.23 -0.53
N LYS A 381 -17.00 -14.58 -0.61
CA LYS A 381 -17.33 -13.74 -1.77
C LYS A 381 -16.59 -12.41 -1.68
N VAL A 382 -16.04 -11.96 -2.82
CA VAL A 382 -15.30 -10.70 -2.90
C VAL A 382 -16.24 -9.55 -3.20
N SER A 383 -16.10 -8.45 -2.44
CA SER A 383 -16.80 -7.19 -2.65
C SER A 383 -15.90 -5.99 -2.32
N ILE A 384 -16.24 -4.81 -2.82
CA ILE A 384 -15.53 -3.58 -2.45
C ILE A 384 -16.20 -2.98 -1.21
N PRO A 385 -15.45 -2.73 -0.13
CA PRO A 385 -16.02 -2.21 1.10
C PRO A 385 -16.40 -0.73 1.01
N SER A 386 -17.32 -0.29 1.87
CA SER A 386 -17.87 1.08 1.88
C SER A 386 -16.87 2.19 2.20
N ASN A 387 -15.71 1.86 2.78
CA ASN A 387 -14.64 2.82 3.05
C ASN A 387 -13.60 2.93 1.91
N MET A 388 -13.83 2.28 0.76
CA MET A 388 -12.94 2.34 -0.39
C MET A 388 -13.58 3.08 -1.56
N SER A 389 -12.90 4.12 -2.05
CA SER A 389 -13.27 4.88 -3.25
C SER A 389 -12.34 4.57 -4.41
N ILE A 390 -12.86 4.59 -5.63
CA ILE A 390 -12.09 4.50 -6.86
C ILE A 390 -12.20 5.82 -7.59
N ILE A 391 -11.07 6.49 -7.83
CA ILE A 391 -11.03 7.80 -8.47
C ILE A 391 -10.14 7.71 -9.71
N CYS A 392 -10.73 7.98 -10.86
CA CYS A 392 -10.03 7.93 -12.13
C CYS A 392 -9.82 9.33 -12.70
N THR A 393 -8.77 9.50 -13.50
CA THR A 393 -8.63 10.64 -14.39
C THR A 393 -8.81 10.22 -15.84
N MET A 394 -9.38 11.10 -16.65
CA MET A 394 -9.57 10.89 -18.07
C MET A 394 -9.35 12.20 -18.83
N ASN A 395 -8.52 12.16 -19.87
CA ASN A 395 -8.41 13.25 -20.83
C ASN A 395 -9.45 13.04 -21.93
N THR A 396 -10.21 14.07 -22.22
CA THR A 396 -11.25 14.02 -23.25
C THR A 396 -10.71 14.23 -24.66
N SER A 397 -9.53 14.85 -24.76
CA SER A 397 -8.92 15.28 -26.05
C SER A 397 -7.97 14.26 -26.67
N ASP A 398 -7.57 13.23 -25.94
CA ASP A 398 -6.52 12.33 -26.42
C ASP A 398 -6.98 11.51 -27.64
N GLN A 399 -6.13 11.45 -28.64
CA GLN A 399 -6.29 10.58 -29.81
C GLN A 399 -5.77 9.18 -29.46
N ASN A 400 -6.34 8.15 -30.10
CA ASN A 400 -5.96 6.75 -29.86
C ASN A 400 -6.22 6.26 -28.41
N VAL A 401 -7.38 6.63 -27.87
CA VAL A 401 -7.87 6.14 -26.56
C VAL A 401 -9.04 5.18 -26.76
N PHE A 402 -9.25 4.33 -25.77
CA PHE A 402 -10.41 3.45 -25.73
C PHE A 402 -11.66 4.23 -25.35
N THR A 403 -12.76 3.98 -26.06
CA THR A 403 -14.06 4.54 -25.70
C THR A 403 -14.67 3.75 -24.54
N LEU A 404 -15.14 4.47 -23.53
CA LEU A 404 -15.90 3.88 -22.44
C LEU A 404 -17.35 3.71 -22.89
N ASP A 405 -17.87 2.49 -22.84
CA ASP A 405 -19.28 2.23 -23.13
C ASP A 405 -20.20 2.80 -22.04
N THR A 406 -21.50 2.90 -22.36
CA THR A 406 -22.50 3.45 -21.44
C THR A 406 -22.71 2.57 -20.20
N ALA A 407 -22.51 1.25 -20.33
CA ALA A 407 -22.64 0.32 -19.19
C ALA A 407 -21.52 0.55 -18.18
N PHE A 408 -20.30 0.85 -18.64
CA PHE A 408 -19.18 1.23 -17.78
C PHE A 408 -19.40 2.61 -17.15
N GLN A 409 -19.77 3.62 -17.98
CA GLN A 409 -19.92 5.00 -17.51
C GLN A 409 -20.99 5.19 -16.43
N ARG A 410 -22.13 4.48 -16.52
CA ARG A 410 -23.25 4.61 -15.57
C ARG A 410 -22.88 4.25 -14.12
N ARG A 411 -21.78 3.53 -13.89
CA ARG A 411 -21.29 3.12 -12.58
C ARG A 411 -20.40 4.16 -11.92
N TRP A 412 -20.20 5.30 -12.61
CA TRP A 412 -19.28 6.34 -12.19
C TRP A 412 -19.99 7.68 -12.04
N HIS A 413 -19.60 8.41 -11.02
CA HIS A 413 -19.91 9.81 -10.93
C HIS A 413 -18.94 10.59 -11.82
N MET A 414 -19.42 11.06 -12.95
CA MET A 414 -18.65 11.86 -13.90
C MET A 414 -18.52 13.28 -13.40
N LYS A 415 -17.29 13.75 -13.15
CA LYS A 415 -17.02 15.06 -12.59
C LYS A 415 -16.10 15.87 -13.50
N LEU A 416 -16.67 16.88 -14.13
CA LEU A 416 -15.91 17.83 -14.95
C LEU A 416 -14.97 18.65 -14.05
N ILE A 417 -13.69 18.68 -14.41
CA ILE A 417 -12.72 19.60 -13.84
C ILE A 417 -12.66 20.82 -14.76
N GLU A 418 -13.31 21.89 -14.31
CA GLU A 418 -13.35 23.14 -15.05
C GLU A 418 -11.93 23.68 -15.28
N ASN A 419 -11.71 24.17 -16.48
CA ASN A 419 -10.46 24.79 -16.90
C ASN A 419 -10.38 26.24 -16.38
N LYS A 420 -10.09 26.42 -15.10
CA LYS A 420 -10.02 27.73 -14.41
C LYS A 420 -8.79 27.79 -13.51
N PHE A 421 -8.18 28.97 -13.42
CA PHE A 421 -7.12 29.23 -12.44
C PHE A 421 -7.68 29.20 -11.02
N ARG A 422 -7.28 28.22 -10.22
CA ARG A 422 -7.81 27.97 -8.86
C ARG A 422 -6.75 28.18 -7.79
N GLY A 423 -7.20 28.67 -6.63
CA GLY A 423 -6.32 28.92 -5.49
C GLY A 423 -5.35 30.09 -5.72
N GLU A 424 -4.54 30.40 -4.73
CA GLU A 424 -3.57 31.50 -4.81
C GLU A 424 -2.48 31.21 -5.84
N ASN A 425 -1.93 30.00 -5.88
CA ASN A 425 -0.93 29.61 -6.87
C ASN A 425 -1.48 29.71 -8.32
N GLY A 426 -2.72 29.28 -8.56
CA GLY A 426 -3.35 29.42 -9.87
C GLY A 426 -3.54 30.88 -10.26
N LYS A 427 -3.96 31.74 -9.34
CA LYS A 427 -4.08 33.17 -9.56
C LYS A 427 -2.73 33.86 -9.81
N GLN A 428 -1.67 33.34 -9.15
CA GLN A 428 -0.32 33.86 -9.34
C GLN A 428 0.22 33.50 -10.72
N ILE A 429 0.16 32.23 -11.13
CA ILE A 429 0.62 31.82 -12.47
C ILE A 429 -0.16 32.50 -13.58
N ALA A 430 -1.46 32.77 -13.39
CA ALA A 430 -2.25 33.54 -14.35
C ALA A 430 -1.70 34.95 -14.60
N LYS A 431 -1.04 35.58 -13.63
CA LYS A 431 -0.44 36.91 -13.71
C LYS A 431 1.01 36.88 -14.19
N THR A 432 1.64 35.70 -14.24
CA THR A 432 3.01 35.55 -14.72
C THR A 432 3.07 35.86 -16.20
N LYS A 433 4.01 36.72 -16.59
CA LYS A 433 4.25 37.08 -18.00
C LYS A 433 4.90 35.91 -18.72
N ILE A 434 4.62 35.77 -20.00
CA ILE A 434 5.29 34.81 -20.87
C ILE A 434 6.64 35.40 -21.26
N LEU A 435 7.70 34.85 -20.67
CA LEU A 435 9.07 35.35 -20.80
C LEU A 435 9.13 36.86 -20.53
N ASP A 436 9.76 37.63 -21.44
CA ASP A 436 9.90 39.08 -21.40
C ASP A 436 8.76 39.84 -22.10
N THR A 437 7.67 39.16 -22.52
CA THR A 437 6.50 39.78 -23.15
C THR A 437 5.64 40.52 -22.13
N ASP A 438 4.72 41.38 -22.63
CA ASP A 438 3.70 42.01 -21.79
C ASP A 438 2.44 41.17 -21.61
N VAL A 439 2.38 39.99 -22.23
CA VAL A 439 1.25 39.09 -22.21
C VAL A 439 1.36 38.14 -21.03
N THR A 440 0.34 38.11 -20.18
CA THR A 440 0.28 37.16 -19.07
C THR A 440 -0.23 35.80 -19.52
N TRP A 441 0.19 34.72 -18.83
CA TRP A 441 -0.29 33.38 -19.10
C TRP A 441 -1.82 33.27 -19.06
N GLY A 442 -2.45 33.90 -18.09
CA GLY A 442 -3.91 33.91 -17.96
C GLY A 442 -4.61 34.54 -19.17
N HIS A 443 -4.11 35.67 -19.64
CA HIS A 443 -4.65 36.34 -20.83
C HIS A 443 -4.44 35.49 -22.09
N PHE A 444 -3.24 34.92 -22.26
CA PHE A 444 -2.91 34.06 -23.39
C PHE A 444 -3.85 32.84 -23.46
N VAL A 445 -3.98 32.09 -22.34
CA VAL A 445 -4.85 30.90 -22.29
C VAL A 445 -6.29 31.24 -22.59
N THR A 446 -6.81 32.32 -22.03
CA THR A 446 -8.20 32.77 -22.27
C THR A 446 -8.41 33.12 -23.74
N SER A 447 -7.56 33.95 -24.30
CA SER A 447 -7.69 34.41 -25.71
C SER A 447 -7.55 33.24 -26.69
N ILE A 448 -6.56 32.34 -26.49
CA ILE A 448 -6.38 31.16 -27.34
C ILE A 448 -7.56 30.21 -27.23
N ASN A 449 -8.07 29.98 -26.03
CA ASN A 449 -9.24 29.09 -25.82
C ASN A 449 -10.51 29.67 -26.48
N ASP A 450 -10.71 30.98 -26.45
CA ASP A 450 -11.84 31.65 -27.13
C ASP A 450 -11.72 31.47 -28.65
N ILE A 451 -10.50 31.57 -29.21
CA ILE A 451 -10.25 31.29 -30.62
C ILE A 451 -10.54 29.85 -30.97
N ILE A 452 -10.07 28.89 -30.15
CA ILE A 452 -10.33 27.46 -30.33
C ILE A 452 -11.84 27.20 -30.37
N LEU A 453 -12.60 27.75 -29.44
CA LEU A 453 -14.05 27.59 -29.36
C LEU A 453 -14.79 28.24 -30.53
N SER A 454 -14.34 29.41 -30.98
CA SER A 454 -15.02 30.16 -32.06
C SER A 454 -14.84 29.53 -33.45
N LYS A 455 -13.67 28.89 -33.70
CA LYS A 455 -13.33 28.39 -35.04
C LYS A 455 -13.72 26.96 -35.32
N ASN A 456 -13.95 26.18 -34.28
CA ASN A 456 -14.12 24.72 -34.40
C ASN A 456 -15.58 24.23 -34.52
N ILE A 457 -16.47 25.00 -35.06
CA ILE A 457 -17.90 24.62 -35.24
C ILE A 457 -18.09 23.44 -36.20
N ARG A 458 -17.04 22.97 -36.91
CA ARG A 458 -17.15 21.96 -37.97
C ARG A 458 -16.39 20.63 -37.72
N ILE A 459 -15.63 20.51 -36.64
CA ILE A 459 -14.85 19.28 -36.36
C ILE A 459 -15.15 18.81 -34.95
N THR A 460 -15.44 17.53 -34.79
CA THR A 460 -15.74 16.86 -33.52
C THR A 460 -14.75 17.23 -32.40
N SER A 461 -15.31 17.70 -31.26
CA SER A 461 -14.64 17.92 -29.98
C SER A 461 -13.58 19.03 -29.90
N SER A 462 -13.88 20.24 -30.41
CA SER A 462 -13.01 21.43 -30.19
C SER A 462 -12.87 21.81 -28.73
N GLU A 463 -13.90 21.59 -27.94
CA GLU A 463 -13.93 21.90 -26.51
C GLU A 463 -12.83 21.18 -25.73
N ASP A 464 -12.53 19.95 -26.13
CA ASP A 464 -11.56 19.10 -25.47
C ASP A 464 -10.10 19.51 -25.75
N LYS A 465 -9.85 20.22 -26.86
CA LYS A 465 -8.50 20.65 -27.26
C LYS A 465 -8.05 21.98 -26.66
N ARG A 466 -8.84 22.57 -25.77
CA ARG A 466 -8.45 23.80 -25.09
C ARG A 466 -7.17 23.63 -24.27
N LEU A 467 -6.38 24.70 -24.20
CA LEU A 467 -5.23 24.78 -23.30
C LEU A 467 -5.69 24.76 -21.85
N GLY A 468 -5.14 23.83 -21.07
CA GLY A 468 -5.37 23.82 -19.63
C GLY A 468 -4.63 24.95 -18.91
N THR A 469 -5.23 25.46 -17.85
CA THR A 469 -4.64 26.53 -17.03
C THR A 469 -3.32 26.16 -16.38
N ASN A 470 -3.09 24.84 -16.14
CA ASN A 470 -1.84 24.28 -15.60
C ASN A 470 -1.09 23.46 -16.67
N PHE A 471 -1.22 23.81 -17.94
CA PHE A 471 -0.52 23.14 -19.03
C PHE A 471 0.99 23.35 -18.97
N ILE A 472 1.40 24.49 -18.39
CA ILE A 472 2.79 24.90 -18.22
C ILE A 472 3.07 25.30 -16.77
N GLY A 473 4.29 25.11 -16.31
CA GLY A 473 4.74 25.52 -14.97
C GLY A 473 5.24 26.97 -14.93
N ASP A 474 5.29 27.56 -13.72
CA ASP A 474 5.76 28.93 -13.52
C ASP A 474 7.21 29.12 -14.00
N ASP A 475 8.06 28.11 -13.82
CA ASP A 475 9.46 28.16 -14.26
C ASP A 475 9.62 28.20 -15.79
N ASP A 476 8.69 27.59 -16.54
CA ASP A 476 8.73 27.58 -18.00
C ASP A 476 8.26 28.93 -18.60
N LEU A 477 7.66 29.79 -17.78
CA LEU A 477 7.21 31.16 -18.16
C LEU A 477 8.29 32.21 -17.91
N LYS A 478 9.32 31.93 -17.13
CA LYS A 478 10.36 32.87 -16.73
C LYS A 478 11.37 33.09 -17.83
N TYR A 479 11.63 34.37 -18.18
CA TYR A 479 12.75 34.73 -19.04
C TYR A 479 14.07 34.65 -18.29
N VAL A 480 15.08 34.08 -18.91
CA VAL A 480 16.45 34.08 -18.40
C VAL A 480 17.39 34.54 -19.50
N GLU A 481 18.08 35.66 -19.25
CA GLU A 481 19.02 36.22 -20.19
C GLU A 481 20.16 35.24 -20.54
N ASN A 482 20.48 35.11 -21.82
CA ASN A 482 21.51 34.20 -22.37
C ASN A 482 21.29 32.69 -22.06
N LYS A 483 20.06 32.29 -21.77
CA LYS A 483 19.68 30.87 -21.60
C LYS A 483 18.61 30.45 -22.61
N GLU A 484 19.04 30.19 -23.82
CA GLU A 484 18.17 29.78 -24.93
C GLU A 484 17.34 28.53 -24.58
N GLU A 485 17.97 27.51 -24.00
CA GLU A 485 17.31 26.27 -23.54
C GLU A 485 16.16 26.54 -22.54
N GLN A 486 16.29 27.53 -21.68
CA GLN A 486 15.23 27.90 -20.76
C GLN A 486 14.08 28.64 -21.49
N ASN A 487 14.43 29.53 -22.41
CA ASN A 487 13.48 30.38 -23.14
C ASN A 487 12.76 29.58 -24.25
N SER A 488 13.29 28.45 -24.70
CA SER A 488 12.65 27.55 -25.67
C SER A 488 11.54 26.68 -25.06
N ARG A 489 11.48 26.52 -23.74
CA ARG A 489 10.49 25.66 -23.08
C ARG A 489 9.04 26.04 -23.36
N PHE A 490 8.74 27.32 -23.40
CA PHE A 490 7.40 27.78 -23.71
C PHE A 490 6.98 27.41 -25.15
N PRO A 491 7.71 27.80 -26.22
CA PRO A 491 7.33 27.44 -27.58
C PRO A 491 7.36 25.94 -27.82
N GLU A 492 8.34 25.20 -27.31
CA GLU A 492 8.43 23.74 -27.47
C GLU A 492 7.30 22.97 -26.78
N LYS A 493 6.63 23.57 -25.81
CA LYS A 493 5.54 22.94 -25.09
C LYS A 493 4.17 23.48 -25.55
N VAL A 494 3.98 24.78 -25.51
CA VAL A 494 2.69 25.43 -25.77
C VAL A 494 2.46 25.64 -27.28
N LEU A 495 3.42 26.26 -27.98
CA LEU A 495 3.25 26.49 -29.41
C LEU A 495 3.29 25.20 -30.22
N LYS A 496 4.12 24.24 -29.80
CA LYS A 496 4.11 22.89 -30.35
C LYS A 496 2.74 22.22 -30.19
N TYR A 497 2.11 22.28 -29.02
CA TYR A 497 0.77 21.74 -28.81
C TYR A 497 -0.27 22.40 -29.72
N LEU A 498 -0.21 23.71 -29.87
CA LEU A 498 -1.08 24.41 -30.80
C LEU A 498 -0.84 24.01 -32.26
N TRP A 499 0.42 23.80 -32.66
CA TRP A 499 0.82 23.44 -34.01
C TRP A 499 0.50 21.98 -34.38
N ASP A 500 0.81 21.03 -33.52
CA ASP A 500 0.74 19.60 -33.81
C ASP A 500 -0.63 18.98 -33.48
N ASP A 501 -1.32 19.50 -32.45
CA ASP A 501 -2.55 18.87 -31.94
C ASP A 501 -3.79 19.72 -32.19
N VAL A 502 -3.77 21.00 -31.79
CA VAL A 502 -4.98 21.85 -31.82
C VAL A 502 -5.30 22.27 -33.27
N PHE A 503 -4.34 22.86 -33.95
CA PHE A 503 -4.48 23.38 -35.30
C PHE A 503 -3.74 22.54 -36.36
N LYS A 504 -3.59 21.26 -36.11
CA LYS A 504 -2.86 20.32 -36.96
C LYS A 504 -3.23 20.42 -38.45
N PHE A 505 -4.50 20.57 -38.76
CA PHE A 505 -5.02 20.63 -40.13
C PHE A 505 -5.37 22.03 -40.60
N ASN A 506 -5.36 23.04 -39.72
CA ASN A 506 -5.79 24.42 -40.00
C ASN A 506 -4.81 25.39 -39.34
N LYS A 507 -3.52 25.23 -39.57
CA LYS A 507 -2.46 26.07 -38.97
C LYS A 507 -2.62 27.55 -39.34
N GLU A 508 -3.13 27.79 -40.55
CA GLU A 508 -3.46 29.10 -41.05
C GLU A 508 -4.52 29.81 -40.25
N ASP A 509 -5.25 29.16 -39.36
CA ASP A 509 -6.25 29.83 -38.54
C ASP A 509 -5.64 30.70 -37.45
N ILE A 510 -4.44 30.33 -36.99
CA ILE A 510 -3.78 31.02 -35.88
C ILE A 510 -2.36 31.49 -36.22
N PHE A 511 -1.58 30.73 -37.01
CA PHE A 511 -0.20 31.06 -37.35
C PHE A 511 -0.11 31.87 -38.64
N ASP A 512 0.86 32.78 -38.72
CA ASP A 512 1.18 33.52 -39.94
C ASP A 512 2.09 32.68 -40.86
N LEU A 513 1.47 31.90 -41.74
CA LEU A 513 2.19 31.00 -42.66
C LEU A 513 3.09 31.69 -43.69
N ASN A 514 3.02 33.04 -43.78
CA ASN A 514 3.99 33.82 -44.55
C ASN A 514 5.35 33.93 -43.83
N LYS A 515 5.32 33.86 -42.48
CA LYS A 515 6.52 33.95 -41.64
C LYS A 515 7.02 32.59 -41.16
N VAL A 516 6.09 31.65 -40.85
CA VAL A 516 6.41 30.33 -40.30
C VAL A 516 5.86 29.23 -41.22
N LYS A 517 6.72 28.35 -41.69
CA LYS A 517 6.34 27.21 -42.56
C LYS A 517 6.45 25.87 -41.81
N SER A 518 7.23 25.85 -40.74
CA SER A 518 7.49 24.68 -39.92
C SER A 518 7.37 25.01 -38.43
N LEU A 519 7.29 24.01 -37.58
CA LEU A 519 7.39 24.15 -36.13
C LEU A 519 8.75 24.76 -35.72
N GLU A 520 9.80 24.38 -36.46
CA GLU A 520 11.16 24.91 -36.25
C GLU A 520 11.17 26.45 -36.42
N ASP A 521 10.57 26.98 -37.50
CA ASP A 521 10.44 28.44 -37.71
C ASP A 521 9.66 29.09 -36.54
N VAL A 522 8.61 28.47 -36.06
CA VAL A 522 7.83 28.97 -34.92
C VAL A 522 8.69 29.09 -33.67
N VAL A 523 9.46 28.08 -33.37
CA VAL A 523 10.34 28.06 -32.20
C VAL A 523 11.48 29.06 -32.38
N GLU A 524 12.14 29.06 -33.52
CA GLU A 524 13.26 29.95 -33.81
C GLU A 524 12.85 31.41 -33.71
N ILE A 525 11.78 31.83 -34.39
CA ILE A 525 11.29 33.21 -34.33
C ILE A 525 10.90 33.62 -32.90
N PHE A 526 10.24 32.68 -32.16
CA PHE A 526 9.84 32.98 -30.79
C PHE A 526 11.04 33.15 -29.87
N VAL A 527 12.07 32.33 -30.00
CA VAL A 527 13.27 32.36 -29.14
C VAL A 527 14.18 33.52 -29.47
N THR A 528 14.40 33.82 -30.77
CA THR A 528 15.32 34.85 -31.23
C THR A 528 14.73 36.27 -31.15
N SER A 529 13.40 36.42 -31.13
CA SER A 529 12.75 37.72 -30.95
C SER A 529 12.78 38.20 -29.50
N GLU A 530 12.46 39.45 -29.26
CA GLU A 530 12.38 40.06 -27.94
C GLU A 530 10.98 40.58 -27.64
N LYS A 531 10.61 40.63 -26.37
CA LYS A 531 9.35 41.20 -25.89
C LYS A 531 8.15 40.64 -26.68
N ASN A 532 7.20 41.52 -27.03
CA ASN A 532 5.98 41.15 -27.73
C ASN A 532 6.25 40.64 -29.17
N ASP A 533 7.41 40.93 -29.75
CA ASP A 533 7.78 40.44 -31.09
C ASP A 533 7.87 38.91 -31.15
N ARG A 534 8.09 38.26 -30.03
CA ARG A 534 8.00 36.79 -29.91
C ARG A 534 6.66 36.24 -30.41
N LEU A 535 5.58 37.00 -30.23
CA LEU A 535 4.23 36.58 -30.60
C LEU A 535 3.88 36.87 -32.07
N LYS A 536 4.81 37.46 -32.88
CA LYS A 536 4.62 37.68 -34.32
C LYS A 536 4.58 36.40 -35.16
N VAL A 537 4.75 35.26 -34.54
CA VAL A 537 4.48 33.91 -35.12
C VAL A 537 2.98 33.72 -35.40
N PHE A 538 2.13 34.45 -34.72
CA PHE A 538 0.69 34.47 -34.96
C PHE A 538 0.28 35.46 -36.03
N LYS A 539 -0.90 35.24 -36.63
CA LYS A 539 -1.55 36.25 -37.52
C LYS A 539 -1.73 37.57 -36.80
N GLU A 540 -1.77 38.67 -37.58
CA GLU A 540 -1.88 40.04 -37.08
C GLU A 540 -3.10 40.23 -36.16
N ASN A 541 -4.26 39.73 -36.53
CA ASN A 541 -5.47 39.80 -35.71
C ASN A 541 -5.37 39.01 -34.38
N ILE A 542 -4.62 37.92 -34.38
CA ILE A 542 -4.37 37.14 -33.16
C ILE A 542 -3.33 37.85 -32.29
N TYR A 543 -2.25 38.31 -32.92
CA TYR A 543 -1.24 39.12 -32.26
C TYR A 543 -1.87 40.36 -31.57
N ASP A 544 -2.72 41.10 -32.26
CA ASP A 544 -3.43 42.25 -31.71
C ASP A 544 -4.34 41.87 -30.53
N THR A 545 -5.00 40.73 -30.60
CA THR A 545 -5.83 40.21 -29.49
C THR A 545 -5.00 39.89 -28.26
N LEU A 546 -3.78 39.35 -28.45
CA LEU A 546 -2.88 38.98 -27.37
C LEU A 546 -2.17 40.18 -26.74
N VAL A 547 -1.74 41.16 -27.57
CA VAL A 547 -0.87 42.26 -27.13
C VAL A 547 -1.68 43.51 -26.77
N ASN A 548 -2.72 43.87 -27.55
CA ASN A 548 -3.52 45.05 -27.33
C ASN A 548 -4.64 44.77 -26.32
N LYS A 549 -4.38 45.02 -25.02
CA LYS A 549 -5.42 45.07 -23.99
C LYS A 549 -6.43 46.15 -24.36
N LYS A 550 -7.52 45.83 -25.08
CA LYS A 550 -8.74 46.60 -24.90
C LYS A 550 -9.31 46.20 -23.54
N ASN A 551 -9.26 47.17 -22.61
CA ASN A 551 -9.87 47.09 -21.29
C ASN A 551 -11.29 46.48 -21.37
N GLN A 552 -11.50 45.32 -20.79
CA GLN A 552 -12.79 44.92 -20.26
C GLN A 552 -12.66 44.67 -18.76
#